data_898bc5237d40c4cebda743177cea928c
#
_entry.id   898bc5237d40c4cebda743177cea928c
#
_cell.length_a   1.000
_cell.length_b   1.000
_cell.length_c   1.000
_cell.angle_alpha   90.00
_cell.angle_beta   90.00
_cell.angle_gamma   90.00
#
_symmetry.space_group_name_H-M   'P 1'
#
loop_
_entity.id
_entity.type
_entity.pdbx_description
1 polymer ?
#
loop_
_entity_poly.entity_id
_entity_poly.type
_entity_poly.pdbx_seq_one_letter_code
_entity_poly.pdbx_strand_id
1 'polypeptide(L)'
;MRSNLRFFKNSKSLPVDKFFYNVLYDKKFGYYASKIPFGEKGDFITAPIISNLFSELISIWIISTWEKFGKPEKINIVELGPGDGSLIKILLNISKKFPEFNSAKNIFLYET
;
A
#
# COMPACT_ATOMS: atom_id res chain seq x y z
N MET A 1 2.73 0.91 -13.03
CA MET A 1 2.52 2.00 -12.05
C MET A 1 1.92 3.28 -12.64
N ARG A 2 2.18 3.59 -13.90
CA ARG A 2 1.63 4.82 -14.50
C ARG A 2 0.12 4.87 -14.55
N SER A 3 -0.55 3.75 -14.82
CA SER A 3 -2.00 3.73 -14.89
C SER A 3 -2.62 3.97 -13.52
N ASN A 4 -1.96 3.51 -12.46
CA ASN A 4 -2.46 3.70 -11.11
C ASN A 4 -2.38 5.17 -10.69
N LEU A 5 -1.41 5.91 -11.22
CA LEU A 5 -1.30 7.34 -10.98
C LEU A 5 -2.48 8.12 -11.58
N ARG A 6 -3.11 7.58 -12.62
CA ARG A 6 -4.28 8.21 -13.20
C ARG A 6 -5.45 8.28 -12.25
N PHE A 7 -5.66 7.23 -11.46
CA PHE A 7 -6.74 7.24 -10.47
C PHE A 7 -6.52 8.34 -9.45
N PHE A 8 -5.28 8.56 -9.06
CA PHE A 8 -4.96 9.61 -8.09
C PHE A 8 -5.07 11.00 -8.68
N LYS A 9 -4.80 11.16 -9.97
CA LYS A 9 -4.91 12.47 -10.62
C LYS A 9 -6.35 12.93 -10.80
N ASN A 10 -7.25 12.01 -11.08
CA ASN A 10 -8.62 12.32 -11.44
C ASN A 10 -9.59 12.24 -10.27
N SER A 11 -9.15 11.80 -9.12
CA SER A 11 -9.99 11.57 -7.97
C SER A 11 -9.42 12.27 -6.76
N LYS A 12 -10.28 12.98 -5.99
CA LYS A 12 -9.85 13.62 -4.74
C LYS A 12 -9.63 12.60 -3.64
N SER A 13 -10.30 11.48 -3.71
CA SER A 13 -10.11 10.37 -2.78
C SER A 13 -10.44 9.08 -3.50
N LEU A 14 -9.79 8.01 -3.09
CA LEU A 14 -10.02 6.69 -3.64
C LEU A 14 -10.16 5.72 -2.47
N PRO A 15 -11.32 5.08 -2.30
CA PRO A 15 -11.48 4.08 -1.25
C PRO A 15 -10.45 2.97 -1.38
N VAL A 16 -10.02 2.46 -0.24
CA VAL A 16 -8.95 1.46 -0.16
C VAL A 16 -9.28 0.19 -0.95
N ASP A 17 -10.52 -0.27 -0.88
CA ASP A 17 -10.95 -1.45 -1.60
C ASP A 17 -10.86 -1.25 -3.12
N LYS A 18 -11.27 -0.08 -3.61
CA LYS A 18 -11.16 0.25 -5.03
C LYS A 18 -9.71 0.40 -5.46
N PHE A 19 -8.87 0.98 -4.61
CA PHE A 19 -7.45 1.07 -4.89
C PHE A 19 -6.86 -0.33 -5.09
N PHE A 20 -7.13 -1.23 -4.17
CA PHE A 20 -6.62 -2.59 -4.26
C PHE A 20 -7.16 -3.32 -5.48
N TYR A 21 -8.44 -3.18 -5.74
CA TYR A 21 -9.03 -3.80 -6.93
C TYR A 21 -8.33 -3.32 -8.20
N ASN A 22 -8.14 -2.02 -8.33
CA ASN A 22 -7.52 -1.46 -9.52
C ASN A 22 -6.06 -1.88 -9.66
N VAL A 23 -5.31 -1.88 -8.56
CA VAL A 23 -3.89 -2.25 -8.60
C VAL A 23 -3.71 -3.73 -8.89
N LEU A 24 -4.55 -4.58 -8.31
CA LEU A 24 -4.40 -6.02 -8.43
C LEU A 24 -4.98 -6.58 -9.74
N TYR A 25 -6.10 -6.02 -10.19
CA TYR A 25 -6.90 -6.61 -11.25
C TYR A 25 -7.01 -5.77 -12.52
N ASP A 26 -6.36 -4.63 -12.60
CA ASP A 26 -6.32 -3.86 -13.83
C ASP A 26 -5.70 -4.73 -14.93
N LYS A 27 -6.39 -4.82 -16.08
CA LYS A 27 -5.97 -5.72 -17.15
C LYS A 27 -4.62 -5.39 -17.73
N LYS A 28 -4.27 -4.13 -17.76
CA LYS A 28 -3.00 -3.69 -18.36
C LYS A 28 -1.88 -3.61 -17.33
N PHE A 29 -2.19 -3.19 -16.11
CA PHE A 29 -1.20 -2.81 -15.13
C PHE A 29 -1.39 -3.47 -13.78
N GLY A 30 -2.46 -4.26 -13.63
CA GLY A 30 -2.72 -4.95 -12.38
C GLY A 30 -1.64 -5.97 -12.09
N TYR A 31 -1.27 -6.06 -10.83
CA TYR A 31 -0.22 -6.97 -10.38
C TYR A 31 -0.50 -8.41 -10.81
N TYR A 32 -1.71 -8.87 -10.54
CA TYR A 32 -2.07 -10.25 -10.85
C TYR A 32 -2.23 -10.50 -12.34
N ALA A 33 -2.58 -9.48 -13.10
CA ALA A 33 -2.71 -9.62 -14.54
C ALA A 33 -1.36 -9.82 -15.22
N SER A 34 -0.30 -9.26 -14.68
CA SER A 34 1.01 -9.26 -15.30
C SER A 34 2.02 -10.21 -14.68
N LYS A 35 1.87 -10.57 -13.40
CA LYS A 35 2.93 -11.28 -12.68
C LYS A 35 2.52 -12.59 -12.08
N ILE A 36 1.28 -12.77 -11.66
CA ILE A 36 0.86 -13.96 -10.95
C ILE A 36 -0.18 -14.69 -11.76
N PRO A 37 0.19 -15.82 -12.37
CA PRO A 37 -0.78 -16.67 -13.03
C PRO A 37 -1.63 -17.36 -11.96
N PHE A 38 -2.94 -17.22 -12.07
CA PHE A 38 -3.86 -17.99 -11.26
C PHE A 38 -4.10 -19.34 -11.91
N GLY A 39 -4.56 -20.29 -11.15
CA GLY A 39 -4.73 -21.66 -11.57
C GLY A 39 -3.72 -22.54 -10.88
N GLU A 40 -3.31 -23.61 -11.51
CA GLU A 40 -2.43 -24.60 -10.88
C GLU A 40 -1.14 -23.98 -10.34
N LYS A 41 -0.55 -23.06 -11.07
CA LYS A 41 0.68 -22.40 -10.63
C LYS A 41 0.41 -21.30 -9.60
N GLY A 42 -0.74 -20.69 -9.66
CA GLY A 42 -1.13 -19.66 -8.70
C GLY A 42 -1.35 -20.22 -7.31
N ASP A 43 -1.63 -21.49 -7.20
CA ASP A 43 -1.84 -22.15 -5.93
C ASP A 43 -0.59 -22.16 -5.04
N PHE A 44 0.56 -21.85 -5.60
CA PHE A 44 1.81 -21.83 -4.85
C PHE A 44 2.11 -20.50 -4.18
N ILE A 45 1.20 -19.53 -4.25
CA ILE A 45 1.35 -18.28 -3.52
C ILE A 45 1.15 -18.59 -2.05
N THR A 46 2.20 -18.41 -1.27
CA THR A 46 2.15 -18.68 0.17
C THR A 46 1.51 -17.53 0.92
N ALA A 47 0.97 -17.81 2.10
CA ALA A 47 0.40 -16.79 2.95
C ALA A 47 1.37 -15.65 3.26
N PRO A 48 2.67 -15.90 3.55
CA PRO A 48 3.62 -14.80 3.73
C PRO A 48 3.77 -13.90 2.51
N ILE A 49 3.76 -14.44 1.31
CA ILE A 49 3.86 -13.63 0.09
C ILE A 49 2.62 -12.75 -0.04
N ILE A 50 1.44 -13.28 0.20
CA ILE A 50 0.19 -12.53 0.15
C ILE A 50 0.19 -11.43 1.20
N SER A 51 0.63 -11.75 2.42
CA SER A 51 0.69 -10.80 3.53
C SER A 51 1.65 -9.64 3.22
N ASN A 52 2.82 -9.94 2.64
CA ASN A 52 3.77 -8.91 2.27
C ASN A 52 3.23 -8.03 1.16
N LEU A 53 2.59 -8.61 0.16
CA LEU A 53 1.97 -7.85 -0.91
C LEU A 53 0.90 -6.91 -0.37
N PHE A 54 0.05 -7.42 0.53
CA PHE A 54 -0.97 -6.60 1.17
C PHE A 54 -0.35 -5.41 1.90
N SER A 55 0.70 -5.65 2.67
CA SER A 55 1.38 -4.60 3.42
C SER A 55 2.05 -3.58 2.52
N GLU A 56 2.62 -4.03 1.41
CA GLU A 56 3.20 -3.12 0.42
C GLU A 56 2.14 -2.23 -0.21
N LEU A 57 1.00 -2.79 -0.56
CA LEU A 57 -0.10 -2.03 -1.16
C LEU A 57 -0.69 -1.02 -0.18
N ILE A 58 -0.86 -1.41 1.08
CA ILE A 58 -1.30 -0.49 2.12
C ILE A 58 -0.31 0.66 2.27
N SER A 59 0.98 0.35 2.27
CA SER A 59 2.03 1.37 2.41
C SER A 59 2.00 2.36 1.26
N ILE A 60 1.87 1.88 0.04
CA ILE A 60 1.77 2.75 -1.13
C ILE A 60 0.51 3.61 -1.06
N TRP A 61 -0.59 3.02 -0.62
CA TRP A 61 -1.85 3.75 -0.46
C TRP A 61 -1.72 4.88 0.57
N ILE A 62 -1.05 4.61 1.68
CA ILE A 62 -0.83 5.61 2.73
C ILE A 62 -0.01 6.78 2.17
N ILE A 63 1.08 6.49 1.47
CA ILE A 63 1.94 7.53 0.90
C ILE A 63 1.19 8.33 -0.14
N SER A 64 0.43 7.67 -1.00
CA SER A 64 -0.37 8.33 -2.02
C SER A 64 -1.44 9.23 -1.41
N THR A 65 -2.05 8.78 -0.32
CA THR A 65 -3.04 9.57 0.41
C THR A 65 -2.41 10.82 1.01
N TRP A 66 -1.22 10.68 1.59
CA TRP A 66 -0.47 11.81 2.13
C TRP A 66 -0.18 12.83 1.02
N GLU A 67 0.22 12.37 -0.15
CA GLU A 67 0.44 13.26 -1.30
C GLU A 67 -0.83 14.00 -1.70
N LYS A 68 -1.96 13.28 -1.71
CA LYS A 68 -3.26 13.88 -2.05
C LYS A 68 -3.69 14.93 -1.06
N PHE A 69 -3.30 14.81 0.19
CA PHE A 69 -3.60 15.80 1.21
C PHE A 69 -2.68 17.02 1.13
N GLY A 70 -1.84 17.11 0.12
CA GLY A 70 -0.96 18.25 -0.07
C GLY A 70 0.38 18.11 0.63
N LYS A 71 0.80 16.91 0.91
CA LYS A 71 2.08 16.61 1.56
C LYS A 71 2.25 17.36 2.88
N PRO A 72 1.34 17.18 3.84
CA PRO A 72 1.48 17.86 5.14
C PRO A 72 2.80 17.52 5.81
N GLU A 73 3.35 18.45 6.55
CA GLU A 73 4.62 18.28 7.23
C GLU A 73 4.58 17.22 8.31
N LYS A 74 3.40 16.94 8.83
CA LYS A 74 3.19 15.90 9.85
C LYS A 74 1.97 15.09 9.51
N ILE A 75 2.12 13.77 9.57
CA ILE A 75 1.00 12.86 9.43
C ILE A 75 1.14 11.78 10.50
N ASN A 76 0.04 11.53 11.19
CA ASN A 76 -0.02 10.48 12.20
C ASN A 76 -0.62 9.22 11.59
N ILE A 77 0.09 8.12 11.76
CA ILE A 77 -0.35 6.81 11.29
C ILE A 77 -0.54 5.96 12.52
N VAL A 78 -1.76 5.45 12.70
CA VAL A 78 -2.11 4.65 13.86
C VAL A 78 -2.51 3.26 13.40
N GLU A 79 -1.86 2.25 13.93
CA GLU A 79 -2.25 0.86 13.69
C GLU A 79 -2.78 0.26 14.98
N LEU A 80 -3.99 -0.29 14.92
CA LEU A 80 -4.62 -0.98 16.02
C LEU A 80 -4.38 -2.48 15.86
N GLY A 81 -3.83 -3.12 16.89
CA GLY A 81 -3.56 -4.54 16.86
C GLY A 81 -2.47 -4.92 15.87
N PRO A 82 -1.25 -4.34 15.99
CA PRO A 82 -0.19 -4.57 14.99
C PRO A 82 0.35 -6.00 14.94
N GLY A 83 0.05 -6.82 15.93
CA GLY A 83 0.55 -8.19 15.96
C GLY A 83 2.07 -8.22 16.00
N ASP A 84 2.67 -8.90 15.03
CA ASP A 84 4.12 -9.01 14.91
C ASP A 84 4.80 -7.77 14.32
N GLY A 85 4.02 -6.77 13.94
CA GLY A 85 4.55 -5.54 13.38
C GLY A 85 4.97 -5.62 11.92
N SER A 86 4.55 -6.65 11.20
CA SER A 86 5.01 -6.85 9.83
C SER A 86 4.55 -5.75 8.88
N LEU A 87 3.34 -5.23 9.04
CA LEU A 87 2.86 -4.12 8.22
C LEU A 87 3.73 -2.87 8.40
N ILE A 88 3.99 -2.51 9.64
CA ILE A 88 4.79 -1.32 9.95
C ILE A 88 6.23 -1.49 9.49
N LYS A 89 6.80 -2.68 9.61
CA LYS A 89 8.16 -2.93 9.11
C LYS A 89 8.26 -2.65 7.61
N ILE A 90 7.27 -3.10 6.87
CA ILE A 90 7.24 -2.88 5.42
C ILE A 90 7.01 -1.41 5.11
N LEU A 91 6.11 -0.74 5.83
CA LEU A 91 5.88 0.69 5.66
C LEU A 91 7.16 1.50 5.92
N LEU A 92 7.87 1.18 6.99
CA LEU A 92 9.13 1.87 7.31
C LEU A 92 10.17 1.68 6.22
N ASN A 93 10.26 0.47 5.69
CA ASN A 93 11.22 0.17 4.62
C ASN A 93 10.88 0.94 3.34
N ILE A 94 9.61 0.95 2.96
CA ILE A 94 9.17 1.68 1.76
C ILE A 94 9.34 3.18 1.96
N SER A 95 9.06 3.69 3.16
CA SER A 95 9.17 5.12 3.47
C SER A 95 10.57 5.68 3.22
N LYS A 96 11.59 4.85 3.32
CA LYS A 96 12.97 5.28 3.04
C LYS A 96 13.16 5.77 1.62
N LYS A 97 12.31 5.35 0.71
CA LYS A 97 12.36 5.77 -0.70
C LYS A 97 11.63 7.09 -0.93
N PHE A 98 10.96 7.62 0.08
CA PHE A 98 10.18 8.85 0.00
C PHE A 98 10.58 9.77 1.13
N PRO A 99 11.68 10.53 0.99
CA PRO A 99 12.27 11.29 2.10
C PRO A 99 11.30 12.27 2.77
N GLU A 100 10.48 12.96 1.98
CA GLU A 100 9.52 13.92 2.56
C GLU A 100 8.48 13.21 3.42
N PHE A 101 7.94 12.12 2.94
CA PHE A 101 7.00 11.32 3.72
C PHE A 101 7.67 10.72 4.94
N ASN A 102 8.89 10.22 4.76
CA ASN A 102 9.64 9.61 5.85
C ASN A 102 9.84 10.58 7.01
N SER A 103 10.09 11.85 6.70
CA SER A 103 10.22 12.89 7.71
C SER A 103 8.89 13.31 8.33
N ALA A 104 7.82 13.21 7.58
CA ALA A 104 6.51 13.68 8.01
C ALA A 104 5.77 12.67 8.89
N LYS A 105 6.06 11.39 8.76
CA LYS A 105 5.28 10.36 9.43
C LYS A 105 5.58 10.26 10.92
N ASN A 106 4.54 10.07 11.70
CA ASN A 106 4.61 9.67 13.11
C ASN A 106 3.76 8.41 13.25
N ILE A 107 4.34 7.35 13.76
CA ILE A 107 3.68 6.05 13.83
C ILE A 107 3.35 5.71 15.27
N PHE A 108 2.10 5.31 15.49
CA PHE A 108 1.58 4.91 16.79
C PHE A 108 1.00 3.52 16.68
N LEU A 109 1.42 2.63 17.56
CA LEU A 109 0.94 1.25 17.60
C LEU A 109 0.17 1.04 18.90
N TYR A 110 -1.04 0.53 18.79
CA TYR A 110 -1.88 0.25 19.94
C TYR A 110 -2.21 -1.24 20.00
N GLU A 111 -1.77 -1.88 21.05
CA GLU A 111 -2.04 -3.30 21.32
C GLU A 111 -2.94 -3.41 22.53
N THR A 112 -3.92 -4.30 22.47
CA THR A 112 -4.83 -4.54 23.61
C THR A 112 -4.30 -5.59 24.56
#